data_2b1b0fe84e45fa4199b7ef45d09b8570
#
_entry.id   2b1b0fe84e45fa4199b7ef45d09b8570
#
_cell.length_a   1.000
_cell.length_b   1.000
_cell.length_c   1.000
_cell.angle_alpha   90.00
_cell.angle_beta   90.00
_cell.angle_gamma   90.00
#
_symmetry.space_group_name_H-M   'P 1'
#
loop_
_entity.id
_entity.type
_entity.pdbx_description
1 polymer ?
#
loop_
_entity_poly.entity_id
_entity_poly.type
_entity_poly.pdbx_seq_one_letter_code
_entity_poly.pdbx_strand_id
1 'polypeptide(L)'
;SKGLWLDTDVFIFRPFTYNLDKVYFCHEGKGRIGYPVIYLPSNHPIVEEYENLLLQDTLMPNWLGFIRGKLRPFIWTLLRQKFSPSDLGITIYGNDGFSRLTKRHNCFKEALNKDLFFYWTGNETNRLFQKVNFENLINNPKHLGIHIHRKQWENLPINSGSFWEWALSKYGKEIN
;
A
#
# COMPACT_ATOMS: atom_id res chain seq x y z
N SER A 1 13.97 10.55 -2.73
CA SER A 1 14.25 9.14 -2.37
C SER A 1 15.23 8.55 -3.37
N LYS A 2 16.28 7.87 -2.88
CA LYS A 2 17.28 7.24 -3.76
C LYS A 2 17.02 5.75 -4.02
N GLY A 3 15.80 5.26 -3.73
CA GLY A 3 15.49 3.87 -3.89
C GLY A 3 13.99 3.55 -3.93
N LEU A 4 13.70 2.35 -4.40
CA LEU A 4 12.37 1.77 -4.38
C LEU A 4 12.04 1.31 -2.94
N TRP A 5 10.93 1.76 -2.41
CA TRP A 5 10.41 1.28 -1.14
C TRP A 5 9.48 0.08 -1.37
N LEU A 6 9.64 -0.94 -0.54
CA LEU A 6 8.77 -2.12 -0.51
C LEU A 6 8.14 -2.22 0.87
N ASP A 7 6.87 -2.61 0.94
CA ASP A 7 6.22 -2.88 2.21
C ASP A 7 6.81 -4.14 2.86
N THR A 8 6.86 -4.17 4.18
CA THR A 8 7.50 -5.26 4.95
C THR A 8 6.73 -6.58 4.87
N ASP A 9 5.46 -6.54 4.48
CA ASP A 9 4.61 -7.71 4.28
C ASP A 9 4.40 -8.04 2.78
N VAL A 10 5.38 -7.69 1.94
CA VAL A 10 5.44 -8.09 0.53
C VAL A 10 6.46 -9.19 0.34
N PHE A 11 6.03 -10.32 -0.23
CA PHE A 11 6.93 -11.37 -0.68
C PHE A 11 7.18 -11.23 -2.18
N ILE A 12 8.46 -11.13 -2.58
CA ILE A 12 8.87 -10.97 -3.98
C ILE A 12 9.18 -12.34 -4.59
N PHE A 13 8.56 -12.65 -5.73
CA PHE A 13 8.76 -13.91 -6.45
C PHE A 13 9.95 -13.88 -7.41
N ARG A 14 10.26 -12.69 -7.95
CA ARG A 14 11.30 -12.50 -8.97
C ARG A 14 11.89 -11.10 -8.91
N PRO A 15 13.09 -10.89 -9.48
CA PRO A 15 13.69 -9.56 -9.55
C PRO A 15 12.76 -8.54 -10.19
N PHE A 16 12.74 -7.34 -9.62
CA PHE A 16 11.99 -6.20 -10.12
C PHE A 16 12.96 -5.15 -10.65
N THR A 17 12.93 -4.93 -11.97
CA THR A 17 13.73 -3.89 -12.62
C THR A 17 12.88 -2.61 -12.68
N TYR A 18 13.44 -1.49 -12.26
CA TYR A 18 12.76 -0.21 -12.29
C TYR A 18 13.63 0.90 -12.90
N ASN A 19 12.97 1.88 -13.49
CA ASN A 19 13.61 3.08 -14.06
C ASN A 19 13.34 4.25 -13.11
N LEU A 20 14.39 4.96 -12.71
CA LEU A 20 14.30 6.09 -11.79
C LEU A 20 13.55 7.32 -12.35
N ASP A 21 13.31 7.36 -13.65
CA ASP A 21 12.54 8.43 -14.29
C ASP A 21 11.01 8.18 -14.28
N LYS A 22 10.58 7.01 -13.79
CA LYS A 22 9.17 6.62 -13.75
C LYS A 22 8.67 6.50 -12.33
N VAL A 23 7.37 6.67 -12.17
CA VAL A 23 6.68 6.40 -10.92
C VAL A 23 6.37 4.90 -10.78
N TYR A 24 6.42 4.38 -9.55
CA TYR A 24 6.01 3.01 -9.24
C TYR A 24 5.10 3.01 -8.02
N PHE A 25 3.90 2.60 -8.21
CA PHE A 25 2.89 2.28 -7.21
C PHE A 25 1.84 1.40 -7.89
N CYS A 26 1.03 0.69 -7.14
CA CYS A 26 0.20 -0.37 -7.67
C CYS A 26 -1.29 -0.09 -7.42
N HIS A 27 -2.15 -0.44 -8.37
CA HIS A 27 -3.58 -0.50 -8.11
C HIS A 27 -3.88 -1.59 -7.08
N GLU A 28 -4.66 -1.26 -6.05
CA GLU A 28 -5.21 -2.22 -5.08
C GLU A 28 -6.60 -2.73 -5.51
N GLY A 29 -7.25 -2.00 -6.40
CA GLY A 29 -8.63 -2.21 -6.83
C GLY A 29 -9.58 -1.14 -6.29
N LYS A 30 -10.84 -1.15 -6.75
CA LYS A 30 -11.90 -0.20 -6.35
C LYS A 30 -11.47 1.29 -6.45
N GLY A 31 -10.61 1.63 -7.41
CA GLY A 31 -10.13 3.00 -7.63
C GLY A 31 -9.16 3.51 -6.56
N ARG A 32 -8.45 2.59 -5.89
CA ARG A 32 -7.43 2.88 -4.87
C ARG A 32 -6.04 2.46 -5.33
N ILE A 33 -5.05 3.14 -4.78
CA ILE A 33 -3.63 2.79 -4.86
C ILE A 33 -3.24 2.10 -3.55
N GLY A 34 -2.55 0.97 -3.67
CA GLY A 34 -1.86 0.31 -2.57
C GLY A 34 -0.35 0.55 -2.63
N TYR A 35 0.36 0.20 -1.56
CA TYR A 35 1.80 0.44 -1.42
C TYR A 35 2.65 -0.83 -1.28
N PRO A 36 2.39 -1.90 -2.03
CA PRO A 36 3.32 -3.03 -2.00
C PRO A 36 4.70 -2.57 -2.47
N VAL A 37 4.71 -1.60 -3.36
CA VAL A 37 5.88 -0.93 -3.89
C VAL A 37 5.57 0.54 -4.08
N ILE A 38 6.50 1.42 -3.72
CA ILE A 38 6.41 2.85 -4.02
C ILE A 38 7.77 3.42 -4.41
N TYR A 39 7.75 4.15 -5.50
CA TYR A 39 8.83 5.04 -5.89
C TYR A 39 8.25 6.25 -6.61
N LEU A 40 8.71 7.42 -6.22
CA LEU A 40 8.45 8.69 -6.88
C LEU A 40 9.78 9.39 -7.08
N PRO A 41 10.06 9.95 -8.26
CA PRO A 41 11.17 10.88 -8.43
C PRO A 41 11.09 12.02 -7.41
N SER A 42 12.24 12.51 -6.94
CA SER A 42 12.29 13.53 -5.87
C SER A 42 11.59 14.86 -6.26
N ASN A 43 11.54 15.15 -7.55
CA ASN A 43 10.86 16.33 -8.09
C ASN A 43 9.38 16.08 -8.44
N HIS A 44 8.81 14.92 -8.06
CA HIS A 44 7.43 14.61 -8.37
C HIS A 44 6.47 15.45 -7.51
N PRO A 45 5.40 16.05 -8.07
CA PRO A 45 4.51 16.95 -7.33
C PRO A 45 3.86 16.33 -6.09
N ILE A 46 3.66 15.02 -6.06
CA ILE A 46 3.15 14.32 -4.87
C ILE A 46 4.16 14.37 -3.72
N VAL A 47 5.46 14.31 -4.01
CA VAL A 47 6.51 14.45 -2.97
C VAL A 47 6.44 15.82 -2.35
N GLU A 48 6.35 16.88 -3.17
CA GLU A 48 6.19 18.25 -2.72
C GLU A 48 4.94 18.44 -1.83
N GLU A 49 3.81 17.83 -2.20
CA GLU A 49 2.58 17.88 -1.39
C GLU A 49 2.78 17.29 0.02
N TYR A 50 3.49 16.16 0.12
CA TYR A 50 3.81 15.57 1.43
C TYR A 50 4.84 16.39 2.21
N GLU A 51 5.86 16.93 1.55
CA GLU A 51 6.84 17.82 2.18
C GLU A 51 6.14 19.08 2.73
N ASN A 52 5.28 19.69 1.95
CA ASN A 52 4.49 20.85 2.38
C ASN A 52 3.54 20.50 3.55
N LEU A 53 2.99 19.29 3.59
CA LEU A 53 2.19 18.83 4.73
C LEU A 53 3.04 18.74 6.01
N LEU A 54 4.25 18.20 5.92
CA LEU A 54 5.14 18.03 7.07
C LEU A 54 5.64 19.37 7.64
N LEU A 55 5.61 20.44 6.84
CA LEU A 55 5.96 21.79 7.28
C LEU A 55 4.79 22.53 7.97
N GLN A 56 3.59 21.95 7.99
CA GLN A 56 2.43 22.55 8.65
C GLN A 56 2.33 22.16 10.12
N ASP A 57 2.04 23.10 10.99
CA ASP A 57 1.83 22.84 12.42
C ASP A 57 0.66 21.88 12.69
N THR A 58 -0.35 21.88 11.84
CA THR A 58 -1.58 21.10 12.03
C THR A 58 -1.55 19.72 11.37
N LEU A 59 -0.60 19.46 10.50
CA LEU A 59 -0.55 18.25 9.66
C LEU A 59 -1.88 17.95 8.94
N MET A 60 -2.65 18.98 8.59
CA MET A 60 -3.95 18.83 7.94
C MET A 60 -3.80 18.71 6.43
N PRO A 61 -4.12 17.57 5.81
CA PRO A 61 -3.94 17.39 4.38
C PRO A 61 -4.90 18.26 3.55
N ASN A 62 -4.38 18.94 2.55
CA ASN A 62 -5.16 19.78 1.65
C ASN A 62 -5.94 18.99 0.58
N TRP A 63 -5.67 17.68 0.46
CA TRP A 63 -6.32 16.78 -0.53
C TRP A 63 -7.59 16.09 -0.05
N LEU A 64 -8.06 16.36 1.17
CA LEU A 64 -9.22 15.66 1.75
C LEU A 64 -10.56 16.05 1.15
N GLY A 65 -10.63 17.14 0.37
CA GLY A 65 -11.87 17.71 -0.14
C GLY A 65 -12.70 18.41 0.95
N PHE A 66 -13.82 18.99 0.52
CA PHE A 66 -14.60 19.91 1.37
C PHE A 66 -15.16 19.26 2.63
N ILE A 67 -15.77 18.07 2.51
CA ILE A 67 -16.46 17.44 3.65
C ILE A 67 -15.47 17.06 4.76
N ARG A 68 -14.40 16.31 4.42
CA ARG A 68 -13.43 15.85 5.42
C ARG A 68 -12.45 16.94 5.84
N GLY A 69 -12.03 17.80 4.92
CA GLY A 69 -10.98 18.79 5.18
C GLY A 69 -11.49 20.12 5.75
N LYS A 70 -12.79 20.46 5.58
CA LYS A 70 -13.34 21.75 6.04
C LYS A 70 -14.59 21.57 6.90
N LEU A 71 -15.61 20.89 6.39
CA LEU A 71 -16.91 20.80 7.08
C LEU A 71 -16.80 20.04 8.41
N ARG A 72 -16.13 18.88 8.41
CA ARG A 72 -16.01 18.05 9.62
C ARG A 72 -15.20 18.76 10.72
N PRO A 73 -14.01 19.33 10.46
CA PRO A 73 -13.30 20.14 11.45
C PRO A 73 -14.13 21.32 11.98
N PHE A 74 -14.86 22.01 11.10
CA PHE A 74 -15.74 23.13 11.49
C PHE A 74 -16.85 22.69 12.44
N ILE A 75 -17.55 21.57 12.15
CA ILE A 75 -18.59 21.03 13.03
C ILE A 75 -18.02 20.65 14.40
N TRP A 76 -16.86 20.04 14.47
CA TRP A 76 -16.21 19.68 15.73
C TRP A 76 -15.83 20.90 16.55
N THR A 77 -15.33 21.94 15.89
CA THR A 77 -15.04 23.23 16.55
C THR A 77 -16.33 23.86 17.11
N LEU A 78 -17.42 23.81 16.35
CA LEU A 78 -18.72 24.34 16.77
C LEU A 78 -19.26 23.59 17.99
N LEU A 79 -19.04 22.27 18.05
CA LEU A 79 -19.40 21.42 19.20
C LEU A 79 -18.42 21.54 20.37
N ARG A 80 -17.45 22.45 20.29
CA ARG A 80 -16.38 22.67 21.30
C ARG A 80 -15.58 21.40 21.60
N GLN A 81 -15.48 20.49 20.62
CA GLN A 81 -14.65 19.30 20.71
C GLN A 81 -13.26 19.57 20.13
N LYS A 82 -12.23 19.06 20.80
CA LYS A 82 -10.88 19.10 20.22
C LYS A 82 -10.83 18.22 18.99
N PHE A 83 -10.50 18.80 17.85
CA PHE A 83 -10.31 18.10 16.60
C PHE A 83 -8.82 17.87 16.36
N SER A 84 -8.47 16.64 16.01
CA SER A 84 -7.13 16.27 15.53
C SER A 84 -7.24 15.64 14.14
N PRO A 85 -6.26 15.85 13.25
CA PRO A 85 -6.23 15.13 11.96
C PRO A 85 -6.30 13.62 12.09
N SER A 86 -5.81 13.04 13.21
CA SER A 86 -5.93 11.59 13.52
C SER A 86 -7.39 11.10 13.61
N ASP A 87 -8.34 11.99 13.93
CA ASP A 87 -9.77 11.65 13.99
C ASP A 87 -10.38 11.37 12.61
N LEU A 88 -9.67 11.74 11.55
CA LEU A 88 -10.03 11.42 10.17
C LEU A 88 -9.55 10.03 9.73
N GLY A 89 -8.76 9.37 10.56
CA GLY A 89 -8.17 8.06 10.32
C GLY A 89 -6.83 8.13 9.55
N ILE A 90 -5.94 7.18 9.86
CA ILE A 90 -4.57 7.15 9.32
C ILE A 90 -4.51 7.04 7.78
N THR A 91 -5.55 6.49 7.17
CA THR A 91 -5.62 6.30 5.70
C THR A 91 -5.63 7.61 4.91
N ILE A 92 -5.89 8.75 5.57
CA ILE A 92 -5.83 10.07 4.92
C ILE A 92 -4.42 10.46 4.47
N TYR A 93 -3.41 9.95 5.17
CA TYR A 93 -2.00 10.10 4.78
C TYR A 93 -1.51 8.94 3.91
N GLY A 94 -2.17 7.80 4.04
CA GLY A 94 -1.90 6.56 3.34
C GLY A 94 -2.72 6.39 2.05
N ASN A 95 -3.24 5.18 1.85
CA ASN A 95 -3.90 4.74 0.59
C ASN A 95 -4.99 5.68 0.08
N ASP A 96 -5.84 6.23 0.95
CA ASP A 96 -6.90 7.17 0.54
C ASP A 96 -6.27 8.51 0.09
N GLY A 97 -5.34 9.06 0.90
CA GLY A 97 -4.65 10.31 0.57
C GLY A 97 -3.85 10.21 -0.71
N PHE A 98 -3.02 9.19 -0.82
CA PHE A 98 -2.19 8.96 -2.00
C PHE A 98 -3.03 8.74 -3.27
N SER A 99 -4.12 7.97 -3.16
CA SER A 99 -5.04 7.78 -4.29
C SER A 99 -5.68 9.10 -4.76
N ARG A 100 -5.92 10.04 -3.85
CA ARG A 100 -6.42 11.38 -4.20
C ARG A 100 -5.34 12.22 -4.87
N LEU A 101 -4.12 12.16 -4.35
CA LEU A 101 -2.98 12.87 -4.93
C LEU A 101 -2.65 12.35 -6.33
N THR A 102 -2.63 11.04 -6.55
CA THR A 102 -2.39 10.47 -7.88
C THR A 102 -3.45 10.91 -8.90
N LYS A 103 -4.71 11.05 -8.48
CA LYS A 103 -5.78 11.59 -9.32
C LYS A 103 -5.63 13.08 -9.58
N ARG A 104 -5.28 13.87 -8.55
CA ARG A 104 -5.04 15.32 -8.66
C ARG A 104 -3.92 15.63 -9.64
N HIS A 105 -2.83 14.86 -9.58
CA HIS A 105 -1.65 15.04 -10.44
C HIS A 105 -1.69 14.22 -11.72
N ASN A 106 -2.86 13.65 -12.09
CA ASN A 106 -3.12 12.91 -13.33
C ASN A 106 -2.24 11.67 -13.56
N CYS A 107 -1.55 11.16 -12.54
CA CYS A 107 -0.70 9.97 -12.65
C CYS A 107 -1.38 8.67 -12.16
N PHE A 108 -2.65 8.70 -11.78
CA PHE A 108 -3.39 7.52 -11.31
C PHE A 108 -3.37 6.35 -12.31
N LYS A 109 -3.38 6.65 -13.61
CA LYS A 109 -3.36 5.65 -14.70
C LYS A 109 -1.98 5.03 -14.90
N GLU A 110 -0.93 5.63 -14.36
CA GLU A 110 0.45 5.13 -14.44
C GLU A 110 0.70 4.01 -13.42
N ALA A 111 -0.24 3.80 -12.50
CA ALA A 111 -0.15 2.74 -11.50
C ALA A 111 0.00 1.36 -12.18
N LEU A 112 0.88 0.56 -11.62
CA LEU A 112 1.08 -0.83 -12.01
C LEU A 112 -0.23 -1.62 -11.86
N ASN A 113 -0.37 -2.66 -12.69
CA ASN A 113 -1.53 -3.53 -12.60
C ASN A 113 -1.60 -4.19 -11.22
N LYS A 114 -2.80 -4.25 -10.64
CA LYS A 114 -3.03 -4.85 -9.32
C LYS A 114 -2.52 -6.30 -9.24
N ASP A 115 -2.61 -7.07 -10.31
CA ASP A 115 -2.26 -8.49 -10.33
C ASP A 115 -0.75 -8.73 -10.11
N LEU A 116 0.08 -7.68 -10.22
CA LEU A 116 1.51 -7.79 -9.92
C LEU A 116 1.77 -8.13 -8.44
N PHE A 117 0.95 -7.58 -7.51
CA PHE A 117 1.12 -7.76 -6.06
C PHE A 117 -0.17 -8.08 -5.31
N PHE A 118 -1.34 -7.78 -5.89
CA PHE A 118 -2.66 -7.97 -5.28
C PHE A 118 -3.49 -9.01 -6.01
N TYR A 119 -2.86 -10.11 -6.44
CA TYR A 119 -3.56 -11.22 -7.07
C TYR A 119 -4.63 -11.80 -6.13
N TRP A 120 -4.24 -12.07 -4.88
CA TRP A 120 -5.18 -12.35 -3.79
C TRP A 120 -5.28 -11.12 -2.89
N THR A 121 -6.51 -10.70 -2.58
CA THR A 121 -6.77 -9.50 -1.78
C THR A 121 -7.75 -9.79 -0.64
N GLY A 122 -7.63 -9.03 0.45
CA GLY A 122 -8.52 -9.17 1.60
C GLY A 122 -8.56 -10.61 2.11
N ASN A 123 -9.76 -11.19 2.23
CA ASN A 123 -9.93 -12.55 2.74
C ASN A 123 -9.30 -13.64 1.88
N GLU A 124 -8.98 -13.38 0.62
CA GLU A 124 -8.36 -14.38 -0.24
C GLU A 124 -6.89 -14.64 0.12
N THR A 125 -6.22 -13.72 0.83
CA THR A 125 -4.83 -13.91 1.27
C THR A 125 -4.69 -15.03 2.30
N ASN A 126 -5.78 -15.49 2.94
CA ASN A 126 -5.77 -16.69 3.78
C ASN A 126 -5.36 -17.96 3.02
N ARG A 127 -5.52 -17.99 1.70
CA ARG A 127 -5.08 -19.09 0.84
C ARG A 127 -3.58 -19.34 0.93
N LEU A 128 -2.79 -18.33 1.32
CA LEU A 128 -1.34 -18.51 1.54
C LEU A 128 -1.02 -19.50 2.66
N PHE A 129 -1.94 -19.69 3.61
CA PHE A 129 -1.80 -20.59 4.76
C PHE A 129 -2.48 -21.94 4.56
N GLN A 130 -3.26 -22.08 3.49
CA GLN A 130 -4.02 -23.28 3.16
C GLN A 130 -3.28 -24.12 2.13
N LYS A 131 -3.60 -25.42 2.08
CA LYS A 131 -3.15 -26.32 1.01
C LYS A 131 -3.86 -25.93 -0.28
N VAL A 132 -3.20 -25.14 -1.11
CA VAL A 132 -3.67 -24.73 -2.44
C VAL A 132 -2.52 -24.83 -3.43
N ASN A 133 -2.85 -24.97 -4.71
CA ASN A 133 -1.83 -24.91 -5.75
C ASN A 133 -1.36 -23.43 -5.90
N PHE A 134 -0.29 -23.09 -5.18
CA PHE A 134 0.35 -21.77 -5.25
C PHE A 134 1.43 -21.69 -6.34
N GLU A 135 1.81 -22.77 -6.97
CA GLU A 135 2.81 -22.78 -8.05
C GLU A 135 2.38 -21.87 -9.20
N ASN A 136 1.09 -21.89 -9.53
CA ASN A 136 0.52 -20.99 -10.53
C ASN A 136 0.66 -19.52 -10.13
N LEU A 137 0.66 -19.19 -8.84
CA LEU A 137 0.90 -17.84 -8.34
C LEU A 137 2.35 -17.42 -8.59
N ILE A 138 3.30 -18.27 -8.20
CA ILE A 138 4.75 -17.98 -8.30
C ILE A 138 5.22 -17.99 -9.74
N ASN A 139 4.77 -18.95 -10.54
CA ASN A 139 5.26 -19.16 -11.90
C ASN A 139 4.61 -18.24 -12.93
N ASN A 140 3.51 -17.57 -12.59
CA ASN A 140 2.88 -16.63 -13.52
C ASN A 140 3.77 -15.39 -13.72
N PRO A 141 4.21 -15.10 -14.97
CA PRO A 141 5.07 -13.97 -15.26
C PRO A 141 4.44 -12.61 -14.97
N LYS A 142 3.11 -12.54 -14.84
CA LYS A 142 2.36 -11.33 -14.48
C LYS A 142 2.47 -11.00 -12.99
N HIS A 143 2.90 -11.94 -12.13
CA HIS A 143 3.01 -11.71 -10.70
C HIS A 143 4.47 -11.41 -10.35
N LEU A 144 4.75 -10.27 -9.75
CA LEU A 144 6.08 -9.91 -9.24
C LEU A 144 6.26 -10.31 -7.78
N GLY A 145 5.18 -10.32 -7.04
CA GLY A 145 5.14 -10.67 -5.63
C GLY A 145 3.71 -10.78 -5.12
N ILE A 146 3.57 -10.90 -3.83
CA ILE A 146 2.26 -10.89 -3.16
C ILE A 146 2.32 -10.04 -1.89
N HIS A 147 1.31 -9.20 -1.71
CA HIS A 147 1.09 -8.45 -0.49
C HIS A 147 0.28 -9.30 0.49
N ILE A 148 0.87 -9.65 1.63
CA ILE A 148 0.39 -10.72 2.51
C ILE A 148 -0.71 -10.25 3.45
N HIS A 149 -0.79 -8.94 3.77
CA HIS A 149 -1.73 -8.37 4.76
C HIS A 149 -1.67 -9.08 6.12
N ARG A 150 -0.47 -9.32 6.63
CA ARG A 150 -0.16 -10.16 7.78
C ARG A 150 -1.05 -9.93 9.00
N LYS A 151 -1.42 -8.69 9.30
CA LYS A 151 -2.22 -8.34 10.48
C LYS A 151 -3.56 -9.07 10.59
N GLN A 152 -4.12 -9.53 9.46
CA GLN A 152 -5.38 -10.28 9.44
C GLN A 152 -5.20 -11.76 9.75
N TRP A 153 -3.96 -12.28 9.73
CA TRP A 153 -3.69 -13.71 9.68
C TRP A 153 -2.67 -14.19 10.73
N GLU A 154 -2.33 -13.36 11.71
CA GLU A 154 -1.31 -13.66 12.72
C GLU A 154 -1.53 -14.99 13.47
N ASN A 155 -2.79 -15.42 13.60
CA ASN A 155 -3.18 -16.61 14.36
C ASN A 155 -3.62 -17.79 13.47
N LEU A 156 -3.45 -17.71 12.15
CA LEU A 156 -3.82 -18.82 11.28
C LEU A 156 -2.75 -19.92 11.33
N PRO A 157 -3.17 -21.20 11.47
CA PRO A 157 -2.25 -22.33 11.38
C PRO A 157 -1.66 -22.40 9.95
N ILE A 158 -0.37 -22.68 9.88
CA ILE A 158 0.33 -22.95 8.64
C ILE A 158 0.06 -24.41 8.28
N ASN A 159 -0.73 -24.64 7.25
CA ASN A 159 -1.05 -26.00 6.81
C ASN A 159 0.06 -26.57 5.92
N SER A 160 0.25 -27.87 6.01
CA SER A 160 1.19 -28.57 5.12
C SER A 160 0.77 -28.46 3.65
N GLY A 161 1.75 -28.19 2.78
CA GLY A 161 1.54 -27.92 1.35
C GLY A 161 1.02 -26.52 1.07
N SER A 162 1.10 -25.60 2.05
CA SER A 162 0.78 -24.19 1.85
C SER A 162 1.97 -23.40 1.28
N PHE A 163 1.67 -22.25 0.66
CA PHE A 163 2.70 -21.29 0.24
C PHE A 163 3.61 -20.90 1.41
N TRP A 164 3.02 -20.66 2.60
CA TRP A 164 3.78 -20.18 3.76
C TRP A 164 4.74 -21.23 4.30
N GLU A 165 4.34 -22.53 4.34
CA GLU A 165 5.26 -23.63 4.67
C GLU A 165 6.42 -23.71 3.66
N TRP A 166 6.12 -23.62 2.36
CA TRP A 166 7.13 -23.59 1.32
C TRP A 166 8.11 -22.41 1.48
N ALA A 167 7.61 -21.21 1.72
CA ALA A 167 8.42 -20.02 1.89
C ALA A 167 9.35 -20.14 3.11
N LEU A 168 8.83 -20.60 4.25
CA LEU A 168 9.62 -20.82 5.45
C LEU A 168 10.67 -21.92 5.26
N SER A 169 10.34 -23.03 4.58
CA SER A 169 11.31 -24.11 4.34
C SER A 169 12.46 -23.67 3.44
N LYS A 170 12.16 -22.77 2.49
CA LYS A 170 13.13 -22.30 1.50
C LYS A 170 13.99 -21.14 2.00
N TYR A 171 13.41 -20.22 2.75
CA TYR A 171 14.05 -18.94 3.12
C TYR A 171 14.17 -18.74 4.64
N GLY A 172 13.45 -19.49 5.44
CA GLY A 172 13.42 -19.31 6.91
C GLY A 172 14.70 -19.72 7.64
N LYS A 173 15.63 -20.39 6.98
CA LYS A 173 16.91 -20.84 7.58
C LYS A 173 17.97 -19.73 7.68
N GLU A 174 17.75 -18.59 7.07
CA GLU A 174 18.69 -17.46 7.08
C GLU A 174 18.39 -16.41 8.16
N ILE A 175 17.38 -16.66 9.00
CA ILE A 175 16.90 -15.69 10.02
C ILE A 175 17.36 -16.04 11.45
N ASN A 176 18.27 -17.01 11.63
CA ASN A 176 18.84 -17.36 12.94
C ASN A 176 20.21 -16.74 13.16
#